data_573b4517d8542743c1899883269e0308
#
_entry.id   573b4517d8542743c1899883269e0308
#
_cell.length_a   1.000
_cell.length_b   1.000
_cell.length_c   1.000
_cell.angle_alpha   90.00
_cell.angle_beta   90.00
_cell.angle_gamma   90.00
#
_symmetry.space_group_name_H-M   'P 1'
#
loop_
_entity.id
_entity.type
_entity.pdbx_description
1 polymer ?
#
loop_
_entity_poly.entity_id
_entity_poly.type
_entity_poly.pdbx_seq_one_letter_code
_entity_poly.pdbx_strand_id
1 'polypeptide(L)'
;MKKTILLLLVLPLLSAYSYAQSEATYSVNFTSNWTQTAHPHSSGSLPGNAHWSKLVGATHNSDVVFLEMGGSATQGVENIAETGSNTVFYSEVDAAIAANNASALVDGDGLATAEGQININEVITTEDYPLLTLLSMIAPSPDWMIAINSISLVDGNGDWIDEINIDLYPYDAGTDSGVDYTSADSDTNPQEPIASLQGVTPFSNEIIGTLTISLENVVLGINDNTANQTVLFPNPANDKVTISNATNLEMVTVYNVLGAQVMQLKNINNNSTQIDISDLPSGIYLVKVENDSNNESVRRLVKL
;
A
#
# COMPACT_ATOMS: atom_id res chain seq x y z
N MET A 1 42.56 49.16 -20.15
CA MET A 1 41.13 49.00 -19.82
C MET A 1 40.82 47.51 -19.83
N LYS A 2 40.71 46.86 -18.66
CA LYS A 2 40.34 45.47 -18.51
C LYS A 2 38.82 45.39 -18.36
N LYS A 3 38.14 44.74 -19.31
CA LYS A 3 36.66 44.47 -19.21
C LYS A 3 36.47 43.23 -18.38
N THR A 4 35.90 43.37 -17.21
CA THR A 4 35.44 42.25 -16.37
C THR A 4 34.07 41.82 -16.89
N ILE A 5 33.96 40.58 -17.42
CA ILE A 5 32.71 39.96 -17.81
C ILE A 5 32.14 39.32 -16.53
N LEU A 6 31.02 39.85 -16.05
CA LEU A 6 30.23 39.27 -14.96
C LEU A 6 29.36 38.17 -15.55
N LEU A 7 29.71 36.90 -15.28
CA LEU A 7 28.94 35.74 -15.68
C LEU A 7 27.80 35.53 -14.66
N LEU A 8 26.59 35.89 -15.05
CA LEU A 8 25.39 35.69 -14.23
C LEU A 8 25.02 34.20 -14.30
N LEU A 9 25.30 33.44 -13.24
CA LEU A 9 24.90 32.02 -13.11
C LEU A 9 23.42 32.01 -12.74
N VAL A 10 22.54 31.74 -13.71
CA VAL A 10 21.13 31.48 -13.46
C VAL A 10 21.01 30.02 -13.01
N LEU A 11 20.90 29.79 -11.70
CA LEU A 11 20.48 28.48 -11.17
C LEU A 11 19.00 28.31 -11.48
N PRO A 12 18.59 27.20 -12.13
CA PRO A 12 17.18 26.89 -12.20
C PRO A 12 16.68 26.50 -10.80
N LEU A 13 15.71 27.24 -10.26
CA LEU A 13 14.92 26.81 -9.12
C LEU A 13 14.12 25.59 -9.58
N LEU A 14 14.57 24.40 -9.23
CA LEU A 14 13.73 23.21 -9.21
C LEU A 14 12.78 23.38 -8.03
N SER A 15 11.58 23.86 -8.29
CA SER A 15 10.46 23.74 -7.35
C SER A 15 10.16 22.24 -7.19
N ALA A 16 10.58 21.65 -6.08
CA ALA A 16 10.09 20.36 -5.65
C ALA A 16 8.60 20.53 -5.29
N TYR A 17 7.71 20.10 -6.18
CA TYR A 17 6.30 19.97 -5.84
C TYR A 17 6.20 18.77 -4.89
N SER A 18 5.99 19.00 -3.61
CA SER A 18 5.56 17.98 -2.67
C SER A 18 4.08 17.77 -2.90
N TYR A 19 3.71 16.68 -3.58
CA TYR A 19 2.33 16.25 -3.64
C TYR A 19 1.96 15.62 -2.29
N ALA A 20 0.79 15.96 -1.78
CA ALA A 20 0.20 15.25 -0.66
C ALA A 20 -0.04 13.80 -1.11
N GLN A 21 0.59 12.85 -0.45
CA GLN A 21 0.46 11.44 -0.75
C GLN A 21 -0.96 11.00 -0.42
N SER A 22 -1.69 10.46 -1.40
CA SER A 22 -3.01 9.91 -1.16
C SER A 22 -2.93 8.45 -0.71
N GLU A 23 -3.86 8.06 0.13
CA GLU A 23 -4.08 6.68 0.56
C GLU A 23 -5.40 6.19 -0.04
N ALA A 24 -5.38 5.01 -0.63
CA ALA A 24 -6.57 4.36 -1.15
C ALA A 24 -6.86 3.08 -0.38
N THR A 25 -8.14 2.80 -0.22
CA THR A 25 -8.65 1.54 0.33
C THR A 25 -9.41 0.82 -0.76
N TYR A 26 -9.06 -0.44 -0.99
CA TYR A 26 -9.72 -1.34 -1.94
C TYR A 26 -10.39 -2.50 -1.23
N SER A 27 -11.46 -3.01 -1.82
CA SER A 27 -11.96 -4.35 -1.56
C SER A 27 -11.48 -5.31 -2.63
N VAL A 28 -11.27 -6.57 -2.26
CA VAL A 28 -10.90 -7.64 -3.19
C VAL A 28 -11.91 -8.77 -3.06
N ASN A 29 -12.52 -9.16 -4.17
CA ASN A 29 -13.39 -10.33 -4.26
C ASN A 29 -12.75 -11.36 -5.19
N PHE A 30 -12.44 -12.54 -4.66
CA PHE A 30 -12.11 -13.71 -5.45
C PHE A 30 -13.35 -14.58 -5.57
N THR A 31 -13.75 -14.92 -6.80
CA THR A 31 -14.82 -15.88 -7.10
C THR A 31 -14.23 -17.07 -7.81
N SER A 32 -14.35 -18.25 -7.20
CA SER A 32 -13.84 -19.50 -7.76
C SER A 32 -14.76 -20.07 -8.83
N ASN A 33 -14.16 -20.53 -9.94
CA ASN A 33 -14.79 -21.34 -10.99
C ASN A 33 -14.19 -22.76 -11.02
N TRP A 34 -13.61 -23.21 -9.94
CA TRP A 34 -13.01 -24.55 -9.84
C TRP A 34 -14.10 -25.61 -9.69
N THR A 35 -14.62 -26.03 -10.81
CA THR A 35 -15.70 -27.03 -10.91
C THR A 35 -15.27 -28.22 -11.73
N GLN A 36 -15.92 -29.37 -11.55
CA GLN A 36 -15.70 -30.53 -12.40
C GLN A 36 -16.06 -30.27 -13.88
N THR A 37 -16.95 -29.32 -14.15
CA THR A 37 -17.35 -28.96 -15.52
C THR A 37 -16.28 -28.10 -16.20
N ALA A 38 -15.76 -27.10 -15.49
CA ALA A 38 -14.73 -26.19 -16.03
C ALA A 38 -13.35 -26.85 -16.04
N HIS A 39 -13.01 -27.65 -15.02
CA HIS A 39 -11.72 -28.32 -14.87
C HIS A 39 -11.94 -29.83 -14.61
N PRO A 40 -12.28 -30.60 -15.66
CA PRO A 40 -12.68 -31.99 -15.52
C PRO A 40 -11.50 -32.87 -15.08
N HIS A 41 -11.50 -33.29 -13.83
CA HIS A 41 -10.51 -34.22 -13.31
C HIS A 41 -10.69 -35.63 -13.90
N SER A 42 -9.60 -36.29 -14.25
CA SER A 42 -9.57 -37.58 -14.93
C SER A 42 -10.22 -38.71 -14.11
N SER A 43 -10.25 -38.62 -12.78
CA SER A 43 -10.91 -39.56 -11.88
C SER A 43 -12.44 -39.38 -11.79
N GLY A 44 -13.02 -38.39 -12.47
CA GLY A 44 -14.46 -38.13 -12.56
C GLY A 44 -15.03 -37.17 -11.50
N SER A 45 -14.26 -36.76 -10.49
CA SER A 45 -14.70 -35.78 -9.50
C SER A 45 -13.51 -35.04 -8.92
N LEU A 46 -13.72 -33.79 -8.53
CA LEU A 46 -12.72 -33.06 -7.74
C LEU A 46 -12.47 -33.79 -6.42
N PRO A 47 -11.30 -33.58 -5.78
CA PRO A 47 -11.01 -34.11 -4.45
C PRO A 47 -12.10 -33.71 -3.46
N GLY A 48 -12.54 -34.66 -2.59
CA GLY A 48 -13.62 -34.41 -1.63
C GLY A 48 -13.28 -33.34 -0.56
N ASN A 49 -12.02 -33.00 -0.43
CA ASN A 49 -11.50 -31.95 0.43
C ASN A 49 -10.96 -30.76 -0.38
N ALA A 50 -11.40 -30.57 -1.64
CA ALA A 50 -10.99 -29.43 -2.45
C ALA A 50 -11.35 -28.11 -1.76
N HIS A 51 -10.36 -27.22 -1.61
CA HIS A 51 -10.47 -25.95 -0.89
C HIS A 51 -9.37 -24.97 -1.36
N TRP A 52 -9.45 -23.73 -0.92
CA TRP A 52 -8.43 -22.72 -1.14
C TRP A 52 -7.79 -22.36 0.18
N SER A 53 -6.47 -22.20 0.20
CA SER A 53 -5.78 -21.61 1.35
C SER A 53 -6.18 -20.14 1.52
N LYS A 54 -5.67 -19.48 2.53
CA LYS A 54 -5.83 -18.02 2.67
C LYS A 54 -5.36 -17.31 1.40
N LEU A 55 -6.11 -16.30 0.97
CA LEU A 55 -5.69 -15.38 -0.09
C LEU A 55 -4.84 -14.29 0.56
N VAL A 56 -3.53 -14.36 0.38
CA VAL A 56 -2.57 -13.49 1.05
C VAL A 56 -1.70 -12.74 0.05
N GLY A 57 -1.08 -11.64 0.50
CA GLY A 57 -0.22 -10.86 -0.37
C GLY A 57 0.29 -9.57 0.29
N ALA A 58 0.63 -8.59 -0.52
CA ALA A 58 1.11 -7.30 -0.05
C ALA A 58 0.80 -6.18 -1.04
N THR A 59 0.67 -4.95 -0.51
CA THR A 59 0.81 -3.73 -1.28
C THR A 59 2.27 -3.28 -1.24
N HIS A 60 2.85 -2.97 -2.40
CA HIS A 60 4.31 -2.76 -2.53
C HIS A 60 4.67 -1.82 -3.68
N ASN A 61 5.95 -1.46 -3.78
CA ASN A 61 6.54 -0.75 -4.91
C ASN A 61 7.29 -1.70 -5.85
N SER A 62 7.94 -1.16 -6.87
CA SER A 62 8.70 -1.93 -7.87
C SER A 62 10.06 -2.46 -7.39
N ASP A 63 10.49 -2.11 -6.17
CA ASP A 63 11.79 -2.52 -5.63
C ASP A 63 11.74 -3.90 -4.96
N VAL A 64 10.55 -4.49 -4.84
CA VAL A 64 10.34 -5.87 -4.41
C VAL A 64 9.44 -6.62 -5.38
N VAL A 65 9.78 -7.88 -5.64
CA VAL A 65 8.96 -8.84 -6.41
C VAL A 65 8.81 -10.08 -5.55
N PHE A 66 7.57 -10.41 -5.15
CA PHE A 66 7.29 -11.58 -4.31
C PHE A 66 7.20 -12.87 -5.11
N LEU A 67 6.74 -12.79 -6.35
CA LEU A 67 6.70 -13.89 -7.30
C LEU A 67 6.72 -13.36 -8.74
N GLU A 68 7.27 -14.14 -9.68
CA GLU A 68 7.30 -13.79 -11.09
C GLU A 68 7.19 -15.05 -11.95
N MET A 69 6.35 -14.99 -12.99
CA MET A 69 6.25 -16.08 -13.97
C MET A 69 7.60 -16.32 -14.64
N GLY A 70 8.06 -17.57 -14.65
CA GLY A 70 9.39 -17.94 -15.16
C GLY A 70 10.52 -17.73 -14.16
N GLY A 71 10.27 -17.15 -13.00
CA GLY A 71 11.19 -17.08 -11.85
C GLY A 71 11.03 -18.27 -10.91
N SER A 72 11.96 -18.43 -9.97
CA SER A 72 11.85 -19.44 -8.91
C SER A 72 10.96 -18.93 -7.77
N ALA A 73 10.20 -19.83 -7.16
CA ALA A 73 9.44 -19.52 -5.95
C ALA A 73 10.36 -19.12 -4.80
N THR A 74 9.95 -18.14 -3.99
CA THR A 74 10.58 -17.92 -2.68
C THR A 74 10.16 -19.03 -1.72
N GLN A 75 10.83 -19.17 -0.58
CA GLN A 75 10.42 -20.14 0.43
C GLN A 75 9.00 -19.87 0.96
N GLY A 76 8.60 -18.59 1.01
CA GLY A 76 7.24 -18.21 1.39
C GLY A 76 6.19 -18.65 0.37
N VAL A 77 6.47 -18.47 -0.92
CA VAL A 77 5.60 -18.90 -2.03
C VAL A 77 5.50 -20.42 -2.07
N GLU A 78 6.63 -21.14 -1.98
CA GLU A 78 6.69 -22.61 -1.89
C GLU A 78 5.81 -23.14 -0.75
N ASN A 79 5.99 -22.63 0.47
CA ASN A 79 5.22 -23.08 1.63
C ASN A 79 3.71 -22.82 1.47
N ILE A 80 3.32 -21.72 0.81
CA ILE A 80 1.91 -21.47 0.50
C ILE A 80 1.42 -22.46 -0.54
N ALA A 81 2.15 -22.65 -1.63
CA ALA A 81 1.74 -23.49 -2.75
C ALA A 81 1.63 -24.96 -2.39
N GLU A 82 2.52 -25.49 -1.55
CA GLU A 82 2.53 -26.90 -1.13
C GLU A 82 1.64 -27.19 0.08
N THR A 83 1.57 -26.27 1.06
CA THR A 83 0.96 -26.57 2.35
C THR A 83 -0.08 -25.57 2.82
N GLY A 84 -0.24 -24.45 2.11
CA GLY A 84 -1.09 -23.33 2.55
C GLY A 84 -0.50 -22.58 3.76
N SER A 85 0.76 -22.79 4.13
CA SER A 85 1.42 -22.15 5.27
C SER A 85 1.94 -20.76 4.93
N ASN A 86 1.44 -19.73 5.61
CA ASN A 86 1.74 -18.33 5.31
C ASN A 86 2.90 -17.74 6.14
N THR A 87 3.40 -18.44 7.15
CA THR A 87 4.34 -17.89 8.16
C THR A 87 5.61 -17.31 7.54
N VAL A 88 6.22 -18.01 6.58
CA VAL A 88 7.45 -17.55 5.93
C VAL A 88 7.17 -16.39 5.00
N PHE A 89 6.09 -16.46 4.21
CA PHE A 89 5.68 -15.38 3.33
C PHE A 89 5.39 -14.09 4.11
N TYR A 90 4.73 -14.17 5.27
CA TYR A 90 4.51 -13.00 6.14
C TYR A 90 5.82 -12.39 6.59
N SER A 91 6.83 -13.22 6.91
CA SER A 91 8.17 -12.72 7.27
C SER A 91 8.89 -12.07 6.09
N GLU A 92 8.67 -12.56 4.86
CA GLU A 92 9.19 -11.92 3.64
C GLU A 92 8.53 -10.55 3.40
N VAL A 93 7.21 -10.44 3.62
CA VAL A 93 6.48 -9.17 3.55
C VAL A 93 6.95 -8.20 4.64
N ASP A 94 7.09 -8.66 5.88
CA ASP A 94 7.60 -7.83 6.99
C ASP A 94 9.00 -7.30 6.70
N ALA A 95 9.87 -8.12 6.09
CA ALA A 95 11.21 -7.69 5.67
C ALA A 95 11.14 -6.63 4.55
N ALA A 96 10.21 -6.76 3.60
CA ALA A 96 10.00 -5.77 2.55
C ALA A 96 9.45 -4.45 3.14
N ILE A 97 8.55 -4.51 4.12
CA ILE A 97 8.05 -3.32 4.85
C ILE A 97 9.21 -2.63 5.58
N ALA A 98 10.04 -3.39 6.29
CA ALA A 98 11.21 -2.85 6.99
C ALA A 98 12.24 -2.20 6.05
N ALA A 99 12.29 -2.65 4.79
CA ALA A 99 13.14 -2.09 3.73
C ALA A 99 12.47 -0.92 2.98
N ASN A 100 11.25 -0.50 3.32
CA ASN A 100 10.42 0.48 2.63
C ASN A 100 10.10 0.07 1.17
N ASN A 101 9.94 -1.21 0.90
CA ASN A 101 9.56 -1.76 -0.41
C ASN A 101 8.12 -2.26 -0.44
N ALA A 102 7.47 -2.42 0.73
CA ALA A 102 6.06 -2.74 0.87
C ALA A 102 5.42 -1.85 1.94
N SER A 103 4.09 -1.67 1.85
CA SER A 103 3.30 -0.88 2.80
C SER A 103 2.58 -1.76 3.80
N ALA A 104 1.87 -2.78 3.32
CA ALA A 104 1.01 -3.60 4.16
C ALA A 104 0.97 -5.06 3.70
N LEU A 105 0.87 -5.95 4.68
CA LEU A 105 0.47 -7.33 4.47
C LEU A 105 -1.03 -7.39 4.17
N VAL A 106 -1.42 -8.15 3.16
CA VAL A 106 -2.82 -8.51 2.88
C VAL A 106 -3.04 -9.92 3.40
N ASP A 107 -3.94 -10.08 4.37
CA ASP A 107 -4.24 -11.37 5.02
C ASP A 107 -5.75 -11.66 4.94
N GLY A 108 -6.17 -12.24 3.82
CA GLY A 108 -7.55 -12.67 3.60
C GLY A 108 -7.85 -14.03 4.22
N ASP A 109 -9.13 -14.41 4.18
CA ASP A 109 -9.56 -15.74 4.57
C ASP A 109 -9.27 -16.79 3.49
N GLY A 110 -9.40 -18.07 3.83
CA GLY A 110 -9.47 -19.18 2.89
C GLY A 110 -10.92 -19.54 2.55
N LEU A 111 -11.08 -20.47 1.61
CA LEU A 111 -12.40 -21.00 1.24
C LEU A 111 -12.39 -22.52 1.42
N ALA A 112 -13.26 -23.02 2.30
CA ALA A 112 -13.30 -24.43 2.68
C ALA A 112 -13.84 -25.40 1.59
N THR A 113 -14.18 -24.87 0.41
CA THR A 113 -14.76 -25.59 -0.72
C THR A 113 -14.06 -25.16 -2.02
N ALA A 114 -14.16 -25.98 -3.07
CA ALA A 114 -13.64 -25.63 -4.40
C ALA A 114 -14.35 -24.39 -4.97
N GLU A 115 -15.67 -24.32 -4.83
CA GLU A 115 -16.51 -23.23 -5.31
C GLU A 115 -16.89 -22.29 -4.18
N GLY A 116 -16.98 -20.98 -4.46
CA GLY A 116 -17.38 -19.93 -3.52
C GLY A 116 -16.58 -18.65 -3.72
N GLN A 117 -16.53 -17.84 -2.67
CA GLN A 117 -15.89 -16.53 -2.72
C GLN A 117 -15.02 -16.28 -1.50
N ILE A 118 -13.91 -15.55 -1.71
CA ILE A 118 -13.10 -14.94 -0.65
C ILE A 118 -13.23 -13.43 -0.79
N ASN A 119 -13.55 -12.73 0.29
CA ASN A 119 -13.68 -11.29 0.31
C ASN A 119 -12.66 -10.69 1.28
N ILE A 120 -11.91 -9.70 0.81
CA ILE A 120 -11.02 -8.88 1.62
C ILE A 120 -11.56 -7.45 1.53
N ASN A 121 -12.05 -6.90 2.63
CA ASN A 121 -12.78 -5.63 2.62
C ASN A 121 -11.87 -4.40 2.80
N GLU A 122 -10.61 -4.58 3.14
CA GLU A 122 -9.72 -3.48 3.48
C GLU A 122 -8.29 -3.81 3.02
N VAL A 123 -7.97 -3.40 1.80
CA VAL A 123 -6.61 -3.42 1.25
C VAL A 123 -6.16 -1.97 1.16
N ILE A 124 -5.27 -1.57 2.06
CA ILE A 124 -4.75 -0.20 2.12
C ILE A 124 -3.50 -0.09 1.27
N THR A 125 -3.40 0.99 0.50
CA THR A 125 -2.27 1.30 -0.37
C THR A 125 -2.03 2.80 -0.43
N THR A 126 -0.83 3.20 -0.83
CA THR A 126 -0.47 4.61 -1.07
C THR A 126 0.23 4.73 -2.42
N GLU A 127 0.36 5.96 -2.92
CA GLU A 127 1.04 6.24 -4.21
C GLU A 127 2.48 5.72 -4.26
N ASP A 128 3.17 5.58 -3.11
CA ASP A 128 4.52 5.00 -3.04
C ASP A 128 4.52 3.48 -3.16
N TYR A 129 3.38 2.82 -2.93
CA TYR A 129 3.24 1.35 -2.94
C TYR A 129 2.02 0.90 -3.76
N PRO A 130 1.91 1.34 -5.03
CA PRO A 130 0.67 1.19 -5.81
C PRO A 130 0.47 -0.21 -6.40
N LEU A 131 1.35 -1.15 -6.12
CA LEU A 131 1.31 -2.50 -6.68
C LEU A 131 0.70 -3.48 -5.68
N LEU A 132 -0.12 -4.39 -6.19
CA LEU A 132 -0.73 -5.47 -5.42
C LEU A 132 -0.27 -6.83 -5.95
N THR A 133 0.23 -7.67 -5.05
CA THR A 133 0.51 -9.09 -5.28
C THR A 133 -0.35 -9.92 -4.35
N LEU A 134 -1.04 -10.94 -4.86
CA LEU A 134 -1.85 -11.88 -4.09
C LEU A 134 -1.63 -13.30 -4.59
N LEU A 135 -1.70 -14.28 -3.69
CA LEU A 135 -1.64 -15.70 -4.01
C LEU A 135 -2.46 -16.55 -3.03
N SER A 136 -2.90 -17.73 -3.50
CA SER A 136 -3.58 -18.74 -2.68
C SER A 136 -3.33 -20.12 -3.27
N MET A 137 -3.13 -21.13 -2.43
CA MET A 137 -3.00 -22.54 -2.83
C MET A 137 -4.31 -23.09 -3.35
N ILE A 138 -4.24 -23.88 -4.40
CA ILE A 138 -5.31 -24.76 -4.88
C ILE A 138 -5.15 -26.09 -4.14
N ALA A 139 -5.93 -26.33 -3.09
CA ALA A 139 -5.68 -27.47 -2.20
C ALA A 139 -6.79 -28.57 -2.29
N PRO A 140 -6.43 -29.85 -2.28
CA PRO A 140 -5.07 -30.37 -2.26
C PRO A 140 -4.38 -30.26 -3.62
N SER A 141 -3.09 -30.07 -3.63
CA SER A 141 -2.25 -30.15 -4.82
C SER A 141 -0.78 -30.34 -4.41
N PRO A 142 0.10 -30.69 -5.35
CA PRO A 142 1.55 -30.71 -5.09
C PRO A 142 2.05 -29.34 -4.64
N ASP A 143 1.97 -28.34 -5.54
CA ASP A 143 2.46 -26.96 -5.34
C ASP A 143 1.69 -25.97 -6.23
N TRP A 144 0.38 -26.18 -6.39
CA TRP A 144 -0.42 -25.37 -7.32
C TRP A 144 -1.09 -24.20 -6.62
N MET A 145 -1.11 -23.07 -7.31
CA MET A 145 -1.66 -21.81 -6.77
C MET A 145 -2.37 -21.00 -7.85
N ILE A 146 -3.19 -20.04 -7.39
CA ILE A 146 -3.52 -18.84 -8.17
C ILE A 146 -2.65 -17.69 -7.67
N ALA A 147 -2.32 -16.76 -8.56
CA ALA A 147 -1.58 -15.56 -8.19
C ALA A 147 -1.85 -14.41 -9.15
N ILE A 148 -1.75 -13.20 -8.61
CA ILE A 148 -1.50 -11.97 -9.35
C ILE A 148 -0.18 -11.38 -8.88
N ASN A 149 0.59 -10.83 -9.81
CA ASN A 149 1.90 -10.24 -9.49
C ASN A 149 1.95 -8.77 -9.88
N SER A 150 2.22 -7.92 -8.91
CA SER A 150 2.53 -6.49 -9.13
C SER A 150 1.49 -5.77 -10.01
N ILE A 151 0.20 -6.04 -9.79
CA ILE A 151 -0.88 -5.35 -10.47
C ILE A 151 -0.92 -3.90 -9.99
N SER A 152 -0.83 -2.94 -10.92
CA SER A 152 -0.91 -1.52 -10.59
C SER A 152 -2.34 -1.12 -10.23
N LEU A 153 -2.50 -0.46 -9.08
CA LEU A 153 -3.75 0.13 -8.61
C LEU A 153 -3.90 1.61 -9.07
N VAL A 154 -2.88 2.15 -9.76
CA VAL A 154 -2.91 3.46 -10.39
C VAL A 154 -2.77 3.33 -11.91
N ASP A 155 -3.43 4.22 -12.63
CA ASP A 155 -3.35 4.31 -14.08
C ASP A 155 -2.08 5.03 -14.57
N GLY A 156 -1.94 5.19 -15.90
CA GLY A 156 -0.80 5.87 -16.51
C GLY A 156 -0.70 7.38 -16.22
N ASN A 157 -1.73 7.99 -15.61
CA ASN A 157 -1.75 9.39 -15.18
C ASN A 157 -1.42 9.52 -13.68
N GLY A 158 -1.39 8.40 -12.94
CA GLY A 158 -1.21 8.36 -11.49
C GLY A 158 -2.53 8.42 -10.72
N ASP A 159 -3.68 8.31 -11.39
CA ASP A 159 -4.99 8.28 -10.75
C ASP A 159 -5.33 6.86 -10.28
N TRP A 160 -5.99 6.73 -9.11
CA TRP A 160 -6.46 5.44 -8.60
C TRP A 160 -7.50 4.84 -9.54
N ILE A 161 -7.33 3.54 -9.85
CA ILE A 161 -8.25 2.80 -10.72
C ILE A 161 -9.48 2.38 -9.92
N ASP A 162 -10.69 2.73 -10.42
CA ASP A 162 -11.95 2.43 -9.73
C ASP A 162 -12.22 0.93 -9.60
N GLU A 163 -11.96 0.15 -10.67
CA GLU A 163 -12.20 -1.30 -10.68
C GLU A 163 -11.22 -2.01 -11.62
N ILE A 164 -10.71 -3.15 -11.16
CA ILE A 164 -9.85 -4.06 -11.94
C ILE A 164 -10.46 -5.45 -11.88
N ASN A 165 -10.73 -6.05 -13.03
CA ASN A 165 -11.20 -7.43 -13.17
C ASN A 165 -10.13 -8.27 -13.82
N ILE A 166 -9.77 -9.41 -13.20
CA ILE A 166 -8.68 -10.29 -13.64
C ILE A 166 -9.20 -11.73 -13.72
N ASP A 167 -9.02 -12.33 -14.89
CA ASP A 167 -9.21 -13.76 -15.07
C ASP A 167 -8.01 -14.51 -14.52
N LEU A 168 -8.27 -15.48 -13.63
CA LEU A 168 -7.23 -16.26 -12.97
C LEU A 168 -7.09 -17.63 -13.61
N TYR A 169 -5.85 -18.05 -13.76
CA TYR A 169 -5.45 -19.39 -14.21
C TYR A 169 -4.58 -20.04 -13.14
N PRO A 170 -4.54 -21.40 -13.10
CA PRO A 170 -3.68 -22.10 -12.17
C PRO A 170 -2.20 -22.00 -12.57
N TYR A 171 -1.34 -21.94 -11.59
CA TYR A 171 0.12 -21.95 -11.73
C TYR A 171 0.73 -23.07 -10.88
N ASP A 172 1.82 -23.62 -11.39
CA ASP A 172 2.76 -24.52 -10.73
C ASP A 172 3.88 -23.69 -10.13
N ALA A 173 4.19 -23.87 -8.86
CA ALA A 173 5.25 -23.12 -8.21
C ALA A 173 6.66 -23.64 -8.55
N GLY A 174 6.77 -24.81 -9.17
CA GLY A 174 8.02 -25.44 -9.58
C GLY A 174 8.78 -26.09 -8.43
N THR A 175 8.10 -26.40 -7.33
CA THR A 175 8.71 -26.88 -6.09
C THR A 175 8.43 -28.34 -5.81
N ASP A 176 7.34 -28.91 -6.34
CA ASP A 176 6.99 -30.32 -6.28
C ASP A 176 6.67 -30.88 -7.68
N SER A 177 7.16 -32.08 -8.00
CA SER A 177 7.01 -32.73 -9.31
C SER A 177 5.70 -33.53 -9.46
N GLY A 178 4.77 -33.40 -8.54
CA GLY A 178 3.47 -34.07 -8.59
C GLY A 178 2.60 -33.58 -9.76
N VAL A 179 1.83 -34.50 -10.35
CA VAL A 179 1.02 -34.21 -11.55
C VAL A 179 -0.48 -34.37 -11.35
N ASP A 180 -0.91 -34.65 -10.11
CA ASP A 180 -2.31 -34.85 -9.74
C ASP A 180 -2.57 -34.21 -8.37
N TYR A 181 -3.82 -33.86 -8.06
CA TYR A 181 -4.24 -33.27 -6.79
C TYR A 181 -3.81 -34.06 -5.54
N THR A 182 -3.60 -35.35 -5.67
CA THR A 182 -3.26 -36.24 -4.56
C THR A 182 -1.94 -36.94 -4.77
N SER A 183 -1.06 -36.37 -5.59
CA SER A 183 0.31 -36.85 -5.74
C SER A 183 1.01 -36.90 -4.38
N ALA A 184 1.91 -37.87 -4.20
CA ALA A 184 2.77 -37.88 -3.04
C ALA A 184 3.78 -36.75 -3.17
N ASP A 185 4.13 -36.15 -2.03
CA ASP A 185 5.16 -35.13 -1.91
C ASP A 185 6.49 -35.60 -2.57
N SER A 186 7.01 -34.76 -3.49
CA SER A 186 8.18 -35.07 -4.32
C SER A 186 8.94 -33.81 -4.72
N ASP A 187 9.73 -33.29 -3.78
CA ASP A 187 10.53 -32.07 -3.97
C ASP A 187 11.24 -32.02 -5.32
N THR A 188 11.11 -30.91 -6.01
CA THR A 188 11.84 -30.62 -7.25
C THR A 188 13.16 -29.91 -6.91
N ASN A 189 14.28 -30.58 -7.17
CA ASN A 189 15.61 -30.05 -6.87
C ASN A 189 16.59 -30.21 -8.06
N PRO A 190 17.07 -29.11 -8.68
CA PRO A 190 16.75 -27.72 -8.34
C PRO A 190 15.30 -27.39 -8.67
N GLN A 191 14.72 -26.36 -7.99
CA GLN A 191 13.39 -25.85 -8.30
C GLN A 191 13.26 -25.49 -9.78
N GLU A 192 12.10 -25.78 -10.36
CA GLU A 192 11.72 -25.33 -11.68
C GLU A 192 11.12 -23.91 -11.62
N PRO A 193 11.08 -23.18 -12.75
CA PRO A 193 10.43 -21.88 -12.80
C PRO A 193 8.92 -21.99 -12.60
N ILE A 194 8.32 -21.00 -11.92
CA ILE A 194 6.85 -20.85 -11.83
C ILE A 194 6.26 -20.86 -13.24
N ALA A 195 5.32 -21.74 -13.51
CA ALA A 195 4.77 -21.98 -14.83
C ALA A 195 3.24 -22.01 -14.84
N SER A 196 2.63 -21.69 -16.00
CA SER A 196 1.18 -21.78 -16.15
C SER A 196 0.72 -23.23 -16.32
N LEU A 197 -0.34 -23.59 -15.60
CA LEU A 197 -1.04 -24.87 -15.76
C LEU A 197 -2.30 -24.75 -16.65
N GLN A 198 -2.51 -23.62 -17.32
CA GLN A 198 -3.63 -23.45 -18.24
C GLN A 198 -3.56 -24.50 -19.36
N GLY A 199 -4.59 -25.36 -19.46
CA GLY A 199 -4.64 -26.45 -20.43
C GLY A 199 -3.72 -27.64 -20.14
N VAL A 200 -3.09 -27.66 -18.96
CA VAL A 200 -2.27 -28.79 -18.48
C VAL A 200 -3.15 -29.62 -17.50
N THR A 201 -3.30 -30.92 -17.79
CA THR A 201 -4.08 -31.84 -16.93
C THR A 201 -3.61 -31.74 -15.48
N PRO A 202 -4.53 -31.58 -14.47
CA PRO A 202 -5.97 -31.74 -14.55
C PRO A 202 -6.76 -30.48 -14.95
N PHE A 203 -6.10 -29.37 -15.26
CA PHE A 203 -6.76 -28.12 -15.58
C PHE A 203 -7.09 -28.00 -17.09
N SER A 204 -8.21 -27.36 -17.40
CA SER A 204 -8.59 -27.00 -18.76
C SER A 204 -8.02 -25.62 -19.16
N ASN A 205 -8.42 -25.13 -20.35
CA ASN A 205 -8.11 -23.76 -20.77
C ASN A 205 -9.04 -22.70 -20.17
N GLU A 206 -10.09 -23.12 -19.42
CA GLU A 206 -11.01 -22.19 -18.79
C GLU A 206 -10.35 -21.48 -17.59
N ILE A 207 -10.93 -20.35 -17.20
CA ILE A 207 -10.50 -19.64 -15.98
C ILE A 207 -10.83 -20.49 -14.75
N ILE A 208 -9.94 -20.51 -13.77
CA ILE A 208 -10.19 -21.18 -12.48
C ILE A 208 -10.89 -20.27 -11.48
N GLY A 209 -10.93 -18.99 -11.77
CA GLY A 209 -11.64 -17.98 -10.98
C GLY A 209 -11.48 -16.59 -11.55
N THR A 210 -12.12 -15.63 -10.92
CA THR A 210 -11.99 -14.20 -11.22
C THR A 210 -11.64 -13.44 -9.96
N LEU A 211 -10.84 -12.40 -10.12
CA LEU A 211 -10.51 -11.45 -9.06
C LEU A 211 -11.05 -10.08 -9.45
N THR A 212 -11.90 -9.50 -8.60
CA THR A 212 -12.36 -8.11 -8.73
C THR A 212 -11.76 -7.30 -7.61
N ILE A 213 -11.07 -6.21 -7.96
CA ILE A 213 -10.45 -5.28 -7.04
C ILE A 213 -11.19 -3.95 -7.23
N SER A 214 -11.88 -3.45 -6.20
CA SER A 214 -12.74 -2.26 -6.29
C SER A 214 -12.28 -1.19 -5.32
N LEU A 215 -12.17 0.05 -5.81
CA LEU A 215 -11.83 1.21 -4.99
C LEU A 215 -13.02 1.56 -4.09
N GLU A 216 -12.79 1.58 -2.78
CA GLU A 216 -13.82 1.91 -1.79
C GLU A 216 -13.70 3.36 -1.30
N ASN A 217 -12.48 3.83 -1.12
CA ASN A 217 -12.23 5.17 -0.59
C ASN A 217 -10.84 5.69 -0.98
N VAL A 218 -10.74 7.02 -1.11
CA VAL A 218 -9.46 7.73 -1.25
C VAL A 218 -9.40 8.81 -0.17
N VAL A 219 -8.38 8.75 0.66
CA VAL A 219 -8.05 9.80 1.61
C VAL A 219 -6.91 10.62 1.01
N LEU A 220 -7.22 11.85 0.62
CA LEU A 220 -6.18 12.79 0.19
C LEU A 220 -5.30 13.14 1.38
N GLY A 221 -4.05 12.70 1.37
CA GLY A 221 -3.09 13.04 2.41
C GLY A 221 -2.91 14.54 2.48
N ILE A 222 -3.29 15.15 3.59
CA ILE A 222 -2.69 16.42 3.97
C ILE A 222 -1.29 16.02 4.43
N ASN A 223 -0.23 16.56 3.79
CA ASN A 223 1.13 16.39 4.28
C ASN A 223 1.20 16.94 5.71
N ASP A 224 0.87 16.13 6.69
CA ASP A 224 1.39 16.30 8.02
C ASP A 224 2.88 15.94 7.95
N ASN A 225 3.68 16.92 7.53
CA ASN A 225 5.12 16.84 7.70
C ASN A 225 5.38 16.55 9.18
N THR A 226 5.49 15.28 9.54
CA THR A 226 5.73 14.78 10.90
C THR A 226 7.06 15.31 11.48
N ALA A 227 7.90 15.93 10.65
CA ALA A 227 9.10 16.64 11.07
C ALA A 227 8.82 17.92 11.88
N ASN A 228 7.58 18.47 11.86
CA ASN A 228 7.22 19.69 12.58
C ASN A 228 5.83 19.57 13.23
N GLN A 229 5.71 18.71 14.23
CA GLN A 229 4.52 18.73 15.11
C GLN A 229 4.51 19.99 15.97
N THR A 230 4.22 21.14 15.34
CA THR A 230 3.99 22.38 16.06
C THR A 230 2.90 22.17 17.11
N VAL A 231 3.23 22.41 18.38
CA VAL A 231 2.32 22.30 19.51
C VAL A 231 1.99 23.69 20.03
N LEU A 232 0.71 23.94 20.26
CA LEU A 232 0.21 25.14 20.94
C LEU A 232 -0.15 24.80 22.36
N PHE A 233 0.51 25.41 23.34
CA PHE A 233 0.24 25.19 24.77
C PHE A 233 0.33 26.48 25.61
N PRO A 234 -0.60 26.70 26.52
CA PRO A 234 -1.86 25.95 26.71
C PRO A 234 -2.83 26.18 25.56
N ASN A 235 -3.68 25.19 25.27
CA ASN A 235 -4.79 25.30 24.35
C ASN A 235 -5.97 24.44 24.86
N PRO A 236 -7.06 25.05 25.41
CA PRO A 236 -7.41 26.49 25.40
C PRO A 236 -6.45 27.40 26.15
N ALA A 237 -6.33 28.66 25.69
CA ALA A 237 -5.45 29.69 26.28
C ALA A 237 -6.23 30.95 26.68
N ASN A 238 -5.74 31.64 27.75
CA ASN A 238 -6.22 32.97 28.10
C ASN A 238 -5.40 34.06 27.40
N ASP A 239 -4.28 34.48 27.98
CA ASP A 239 -3.55 35.65 27.50
C ASP A 239 -2.33 35.30 26.62
N LYS A 240 -1.78 34.10 26.79
CA LYS A 240 -0.55 33.69 26.12
C LYS A 240 -0.62 32.25 25.64
N VAL A 241 -0.01 31.97 24.51
CA VAL A 241 0.19 30.64 23.98
C VAL A 241 1.63 30.47 23.53
N THR A 242 2.22 29.33 23.87
CA THR A 242 3.56 28.93 23.42
C THR A 242 3.42 28.05 22.21
N ILE A 243 4.17 28.36 21.16
CA ILE A 243 4.35 27.55 19.97
C ILE A 243 5.68 26.83 20.15
N SER A 244 5.66 25.49 20.13
CA SER A 244 6.85 24.64 20.30
C SER A 244 6.90 23.53 19.27
N ASN A 245 8.02 22.81 19.22
CA ASN A 245 8.30 21.75 18.26
C ASN A 245 8.27 22.21 16.79
N ALA A 246 8.53 23.49 16.53
CA ALA A 246 8.70 24.01 15.19
C ALA A 246 10.20 24.24 14.93
N THR A 247 10.71 23.74 13.82
CA THR A 247 12.12 23.94 13.46
C THR A 247 12.28 25.29 12.77
N ASN A 248 13.16 26.17 13.32
CA ASN A 248 13.50 27.47 12.74
C ASN A 248 12.27 28.31 12.35
N LEU A 249 11.43 28.65 13.34
CA LEU A 249 10.25 29.50 13.14
C LEU A 249 10.64 30.84 12.50
N GLU A 250 10.10 31.13 11.34
CA GLU A 250 10.28 32.40 10.66
C GLU A 250 9.09 33.33 10.84
N MET A 251 7.89 32.81 10.67
CA MET A 251 6.65 33.59 10.72
C MET A 251 5.52 32.83 11.41
N VAL A 252 4.73 33.57 12.20
CA VAL A 252 3.47 33.10 12.78
C VAL A 252 2.37 34.06 12.39
N THR A 253 1.30 33.56 11.80
CA THR A 253 0.11 34.36 11.42
C THR A 253 -1.13 33.74 12.08
N VAL A 254 -1.94 34.60 12.72
CA VAL A 254 -3.19 34.17 13.36
C VAL A 254 -4.36 34.70 12.55
N TYR A 255 -5.30 33.82 12.23
CA TYR A 255 -6.52 34.12 11.50
C TYR A 255 -7.75 33.84 12.36
N ASN A 256 -8.77 34.65 12.21
CA ASN A 256 -10.08 34.34 12.79
C ASN A 256 -10.83 33.31 11.90
N VAL A 257 -11.99 32.84 12.35
CA VAL A 257 -12.81 31.87 11.64
C VAL A 257 -13.36 32.36 10.28
N LEU A 258 -13.31 33.66 10.00
CA LEU A 258 -13.70 34.25 8.71
C LEU A 258 -12.50 34.35 7.75
N GLY A 259 -11.31 33.85 8.16
CA GLY A 259 -10.10 33.92 7.36
C GLY A 259 -9.38 35.30 7.40
N ALA A 260 -9.84 36.24 8.24
CA ALA A 260 -9.18 37.53 8.36
C ALA A 260 -7.94 37.39 9.26
N GLN A 261 -6.77 37.89 8.81
CA GLN A 261 -5.58 37.96 9.60
C GLN A 261 -5.76 38.96 10.76
N VAL A 262 -5.57 38.48 12.01
CA VAL A 262 -5.72 39.27 13.23
C VAL A 262 -4.37 39.55 13.92
N MET A 263 -3.34 38.74 13.65
CA MET A 263 -2.01 38.93 14.20
C MET A 263 -0.95 38.35 13.28
N GLN A 264 0.26 38.92 13.28
CA GLN A 264 1.43 38.38 12.57
C GLN A 264 2.72 38.73 13.31
N LEU A 265 3.59 37.73 13.50
CA LEU A 265 4.96 37.87 13.98
C LEU A 265 5.93 37.36 12.91
N LYS A 266 7.05 38.06 12.71
CA LYS A 266 8.08 37.72 11.73
C LYS A 266 9.47 37.69 12.36
N ASN A 267 10.41 37.04 11.70
CA ASN A 267 11.83 36.96 12.08
C ASN A 267 12.03 36.34 13.48
N ILE A 268 11.36 35.26 13.77
CA ILE A 268 11.36 34.63 15.10
C ILE A 268 12.70 33.91 15.35
N ASN A 269 13.22 33.18 14.35
CA ASN A 269 14.51 32.45 14.34
C ASN A 269 14.74 31.54 15.56
N ASN A 270 13.69 30.90 16.09
CA ASN A 270 13.72 30.01 17.25
C ASN A 270 12.85 28.80 17.03
N ASN A 271 13.14 27.72 17.75
CA ASN A 271 12.33 26.49 17.75
C ASN A 271 11.09 26.55 18.67
N SER A 272 10.92 27.63 19.40
CA SER A 272 9.79 27.90 20.26
C SER A 272 9.61 29.39 20.44
N THR A 273 8.37 29.87 20.44
CA THR A 273 8.04 31.26 20.73
C THR A 273 6.75 31.35 21.53
N GLN A 274 6.65 32.39 22.38
CA GLN A 274 5.40 32.70 23.09
C GLN A 274 4.77 33.93 22.43
N ILE A 275 3.49 33.82 22.13
CA ILE A 275 2.69 34.92 21.58
C ILE A 275 1.68 35.40 22.63
N ASP A 276 1.50 36.72 22.70
CA ASP A 276 0.49 37.36 23.54
C ASP A 276 -0.79 37.50 22.74
N ILE A 277 -1.87 36.90 23.22
CA ILE A 277 -3.20 36.90 22.60
C ILE A 277 -4.24 37.60 23.47
N SER A 278 -3.82 38.35 24.48
CA SER A 278 -4.71 39.04 25.44
C SER A 278 -5.70 39.99 24.75
N ASP A 279 -5.30 40.61 23.65
CA ASP A 279 -6.13 41.54 22.88
C ASP A 279 -7.12 40.85 21.93
N LEU A 280 -7.04 39.52 21.78
CA LEU A 280 -7.97 38.79 20.93
C LEU A 280 -9.26 38.47 21.70
N PRO A 281 -10.44 38.66 21.09
CA PRO A 281 -11.71 38.22 21.67
C PRO A 281 -11.72 36.68 21.89
N SER A 282 -12.51 36.24 22.88
CA SER A 282 -12.74 34.80 23.08
C SER A 282 -13.31 34.17 21.81
N GLY A 283 -12.74 33.03 21.40
CA GLY A 283 -13.15 32.36 20.17
C GLY A 283 -12.14 31.34 19.64
N ILE A 284 -12.41 30.87 18.43
CA ILE A 284 -11.55 29.93 17.71
C ILE A 284 -10.72 30.70 16.67
N TYR A 285 -9.43 30.37 16.62
CA TYR A 285 -8.47 30.94 15.69
C TYR A 285 -7.68 29.85 14.99
N LEU A 286 -7.16 30.15 13.82
CA LEU A 286 -6.20 29.31 13.09
C LEU A 286 -4.83 29.98 13.19
N VAL A 287 -3.85 29.26 13.71
CA VAL A 287 -2.45 29.72 13.84
C VAL A 287 -1.65 29.03 12.74
N LYS A 288 -1.26 29.79 11.72
CA LYS A 288 -0.33 29.37 10.66
C LYS A 288 1.08 29.67 11.11
N VAL A 289 1.93 28.68 11.00
CA VAL A 289 3.34 28.72 11.38
C VAL A 289 4.17 28.37 10.16
N GLU A 290 5.14 29.22 9.83
CA GLU A 290 6.05 29.05 8.70
C GLU A 290 7.49 29.00 9.20
N ASN A 291 8.32 28.11 8.63
CA ASN A 291 9.74 28.01 8.92
C ASN A 291 10.60 28.57 7.77
N ASP A 292 11.91 28.66 7.98
CA ASP A 292 12.89 29.13 7.01
C ASP A 292 13.00 28.31 5.71
N SER A 293 12.47 27.08 5.74
CA SER A 293 12.42 26.17 4.59
C SER A 293 11.09 26.22 3.83
N ASN A 294 10.24 27.22 4.09
CA ASN A 294 8.89 27.37 3.55
C ASN A 294 7.90 26.24 3.90
N ASN A 295 8.19 25.43 4.92
CA ASN A 295 7.21 24.48 5.42
C ASN A 295 6.18 25.21 6.28
N GLU A 296 4.92 24.89 6.07
CA GLU A 296 3.79 25.50 6.74
C GLU A 296 3.08 24.49 7.63
N SER A 297 2.62 24.92 8.80
CA SER A 297 1.69 24.15 9.60
C SER A 297 0.57 25.05 10.13
N VAL A 298 -0.64 24.52 10.21
CA VAL A 298 -1.81 25.24 10.75
C VAL A 298 -2.35 24.48 11.95
N ARG A 299 -2.60 25.19 13.05
CA ARG A 299 -3.14 24.64 14.30
C ARG A 299 -4.34 25.45 14.76
N ARG A 300 -5.31 24.77 15.33
CA ARG A 300 -6.46 25.41 15.96
C ARG A 300 -6.08 25.91 17.36
N LEU A 301 -6.35 27.19 17.64
CA LEU A 301 -6.24 27.80 18.95
C LEU A 301 -7.63 28.13 19.47
N VAL A 302 -7.91 27.82 20.73
CA VAL A 302 -9.12 28.23 21.45
C VAL A 302 -8.71 29.28 22.48
N LYS A 303 -9.20 30.53 22.30
CA LYS A 303 -9.03 31.66 23.23
C LYS A 303 -10.24 31.69 24.16
N LEU A 304 -9.99 31.67 25.49
CA LEU A 304 -11.00 31.76 26.53
C LEU A 304 -11.40 33.20 26.85
#